data_8e574b42bcaf86f509f461a3791f9d16
#
_entry.id   8e574b42bcaf86f509f461a3791f9d16
#
_cell.length_a   1.000
_cell.length_b   1.000
_cell.length_c   1.000
_cell.angle_alpha   90.00
_cell.angle_beta   90.00
_cell.angle_gamma   90.00
#
_symmetry.space_group_name_H-M   'P 1'
#
loop_
_entity.id
_entity.type
_entity.pdbx_description
1 polymer ?
#
loop_
_entity_poly.entity_id
_entity_poly.type
_entity_poly.pdbx_seq_one_letter_code
_entity_poly.pdbx_strand_id
1 'polypeptide(L)'
;KEKCTTETTLNHSATTIDLDTLGGEVLYVNRLSADSGGSRIPCRKVPSMYGELSNDSNSLYKASVTDPVYWILSSGDAAILNVIPTPTANQTAIVYHVGYPTVDHSHSDIANFPDEAEYLVPLRAAITAVEYKLNFEEDVELYTNMLGALKAQYQEAVLALQTGSIIPQQRGKQ
;
A
#
# COMPACT_ATOMS: atom_id res chain seq x y z
N LYS A 1 -1.85 4.84 -5.88
CA LYS A 1 -1.24 4.37 -4.61
C LYS A 1 -1.31 5.45 -3.52
N GLU A 2 -1.08 6.71 -3.83
CA GLU A 2 -1.09 7.81 -2.84
C GLU A 2 -2.44 7.97 -2.13
N LYS A 3 -3.56 7.68 -2.79
CA LYS A 3 -4.91 7.79 -2.21
C LYS A 3 -5.23 6.70 -1.16
N CYS A 4 -4.50 5.61 -1.15
CA CYS A 4 -4.68 4.50 -0.21
C CYS A 4 -3.54 4.43 0.82
N THR A 5 -2.92 5.58 1.13
CA THR A 5 -1.78 5.63 2.03
C THR A 5 -2.23 5.62 3.48
N THR A 6 -1.67 4.72 4.25
CA THR A 6 -1.80 4.63 5.71
C THR A 6 -0.47 5.00 6.36
N GLU A 7 -0.52 5.61 7.53
CA GLU A 7 0.66 6.00 8.31
C GLU A 7 0.82 5.07 9.52
N THR A 8 2.02 4.54 9.70
CA THR A 8 2.38 3.81 10.92
C THR A 8 3.60 4.44 11.57
N THR A 9 3.47 4.78 12.84
CA THR A 9 4.56 5.39 13.61
C THR A 9 5.45 4.32 14.23
N LEU A 10 6.74 4.39 13.94
CA LEU A 10 7.78 3.64 14.62
C LEU A 10 8.32 4.50 15.75
N ASN A 11 8.16 4.05 16.99
CA ASN A 11 8.60 4.74 18.18
C ASN A 11 9.50 3.83 19.03
N HIS A 12 10.26 4.46 19.95
CA HIS A 12 11.20 3.79 20.86
C HIS A 12 12.30 2.99 20.13
N SER A 13 12.81 1.98 20.74
CA SER A 13 13.93 1.18 20.25
C SER A 13 13.64 0.28 19.04
N ALA A 14 12.44 0.38 18.45
CA ALA A 14 12.12 -0.42 17.27
C ALA A 14 12.91 0.07 16.04
N THR A 15 13.88 -0.73 15.62
CA THR A 15 14.59 -0.54 14.34
C THR A 15 13.90 -1.28 13.21
N THR A 16 13.13 -2.31 13.55
CA THR A 16 12.51 -3.20 12.59
C THR A 16 11.02 -3.31 12.85
N ILE A 17 10.27 -3.47 11.81
CA ILE A 17 8.84 -3.78 11.85
C ILE A 17 8.54 -4.80 10.77
N ASP A 18 7.74 -5.78 11.12
CA ASP A 18 7.25 -6.77 10.17
C ASP A 18 6.25 -6.10 9.20
N LEU A 19 6.54 -6.20 7.90
CA LEU A 19 5.69 -5.61 6.87
C LEU A 19 4.34 -6.33 6.73
N ASP A 20 4.25 -7.59 7.16
CA ASP A 20 2.96 -8.30 7.18
C ASP A 20 2.00 -7.65 8.18
N THR A 21 2.51 -7.09 9.28
CA THR A 21 1.69 -6.32 10.24
C THR A 21 1.27 -4.95 9.70
N LEU A 22 2.00 -4.39 8.74
CA LEU A 22 1.63 -3.15 8.06
C LEU A 22 0.56 -3.37 6.98
N GLY A 23 0.41 -4.61 6.51
CA GLY A 23 -0.63 -4.97 5.56
C GLY A 23 -0.43 -4.42 4.14
N GLY A 24 0.79 -4.05 3.74
CA GLY A 24 0.97 -3.58 2.37
C GLY A 24 2.35 -3.06 1.98
N GLU A 25 2.45 -2.53 0.75
CA GLU A 25 3.69 -2.01 0.18
C GLU A 25 4.14 -0.71 0.86
N VAL A 26 5.40 -0.64 1.30
CA VAL A 26 6.01 0.60 1.81
C VAL A 26 6.29 1.55 0.65
N LEU A 27 5.74 2.77 0.74
CA LEU A 27 5.93 3.83 -0.24
C LEU A 27 7.19 4.64 0.08
N TYR A 28 7.27 5.16 1.30
CA TYR A 28 8.41 5.89 1.81
C TYR A 28 8.40 5.92 3.34
N VAL A 29 9.53 6.31 3.91
CA VAL A 29 9.72 6.44 5.35
C VAL A 29 10.27 7.83 5.65
N ASN A 30 9.71 8.50 6.64
CA ASN A 30 10.21 9.76 7.16
C ASN A 30 10.68 9.59 8.61
N ARG A 31 11.70 10.31 9.00
CA ARG A 31 12.22 10.35 10.37
C ARG A 31 12.30 11.77 10.89
N LEU A 32 12.03 11.98 12.19
CA LEU A 32 12.28 13.27 12.84
C LEU A 32 13.78 13.51 12.99
N SER A 33 14.23 14.71 12.63
CA SER A 33 15.64 15.13 12.68
C SER A 33 16.12 15.48 14.08
N ALA A 34 15.22 15.91 14.96
CA ALA A 34 15.53 16.32 16.32
C ALA A 34 14.38 16.01 17.28
N ASP A 35 14.67 16.03 18.57
CA ASP A 35 13.68 15.91 19.62
C ASP A 35 12.67 17.05 19.54
N SER A 36 11.41 16.76 19.80
CA SER A 36 10.26 17.66 19.88
C SER A 36 10.28 18.86 18.93
N GLY A 37 9.68 18.70 17.75
CA GLY A 37 9.50 19.79 16.76
C GLY A 37 10.52 19.81 15.63
N GLY A 38 11.40 18.83 15.54
CA GLY A 38 12.28 18.67 14.38
C GLY A 38 11.51 18.45 13.07
N SER A 39 12.13 18.83 11.96
CA SER A 39 11.58 18.57 10.64
C SER A 39 11.58 17.07 10.33
N ARG A 40 10.59 16.61 9.60
CA ARG A 40 10.58 15.26 9.04
C ARG A 40 11.52 15.20 7.85
N ILE A 41 12.49 14.30 7.90
CA ILE A 41 13.46 14.07 6.84
C ILE A 41 13.11 12.75 6.17
N PRO A 42 13.01 12.71 4.83
CA PRO A 42 12.79 11.46 4.11
C PRO A 42 14.00 10.54 4.29
N CYS A 43 13.74 9.28 4.66
CA CYS A 43 14.76 8.26 4.73
C CYS A 43 15.11 7.79 3.32
N ARG A 44 16.39 7.69 3.03
CA ARG A 44 16.88 7.16 1.76
C ARG A 44 16.78 5.63 1.75
N LYS A 45 16.12 5.07 0.74
CA LYS A 45 16.09 3.61 0.56
C LYS A 45 17.46 3.12 0.10
N VAL A 46 18.00 2.13 0.79
CA VAL A 46 19.26 1.47 0.41
C VAL A 46 19.03 -0.02 0.15
N PRO A 47 19.83 -0.65 -0.72
CA PRO A 47 19.83 -2.09 -0.84
C PRO A 47 20.17 -2.77 0.49
N SER A 48 19.57 -3.91 0.80
CA SER A 48 19.78 -4.62 2.07
C SER A 48 21.24 -4.97 2.35
N MET A 49 22.04 -5.19 1.31
CA MET A 49 23.49 -5.44 1.42
C MET A 49 24.27 -4.28 2.06
N TYR A 50 23.77 -3.04 1.97
CA TYR A 50 24.39 -1.87 2.58
C TYR A 50 23.76 -1.51 3.95
N GLY A 51 22.73 -2.23 4.37
CA GLY A 51 21.99 -1.94 5.57
C GLY A 51 22.88 -1.96 6.82
N GLU A 52 23.67 -3.00 6.99
CA GLU A 52 24.61 -3.13 8.12
C GLU A 52 25.72 -2.10 8.08
N LEU A 53 26.24 -1.79 6.88
CA LEU A 53 27.25 -0.75 6.68
C LEU A 53 26.72 0.64 7.04
N SER A 54 25.42 0.84 6.97
CA SER A 54 24.79 2.11 7.36
C SER A 54 24.77 2.32 8.88
N ASN A 55 24.95 1.26 9.66
CA ASN A 55 25.07 1.33 11.12
C ASN A 55 26.53 1.39 11.61
N ASP A 56 27.51 1.09 10.77
CA ASP A 56 28.93 1.12 11.12
C ASP A 56 29.45 2.56 11.14
N SER A 57 30.01 2.96 12.28
CA SER A 57 30.60 4.29 12.49
C SER A 57 31.76 4.64 11.56
N ASN A 58 32.46 3.63 11.05
CA ASN A 58 33.63 3.79 10.18
C ASN A 58 33.29 3.66 8.70
N SER A 59 32.04 3.36 8.37
CA SER A 59 31.58 3.19 7.00
C SER A 59 31.32 4.54 6.31
N LEU A 60 31.67 4.62 5.04
CA LEU A 60 31.26 5.72 4.15
C LEU A 60 29.74 5.76 3.92
N TYR A 61 29.04 4.66 4.20
CA TYR A 61 27.58 4.52 4.09
C TYR A 61 26.86 4.84 5.39
N LYS A 62 27.57 5.29 6.43
CA LYS A 62 27.00 5.59 7.72
C LYS A 62 25.78 6.50 7.60
N ALA A 63 24.67 6.05 8.15
CA ALA A 63 23.48 6.85 8.30
C ALA A 63 23.61 7.85 9.45
N SER A 64 22.94 8.98 9.34
CA SER A 64 22.86 9.99 10.39
C SER A 64 21.42 10.45 10.58
N VAL A 65 21.17 11.23 11.61
CA VAL A 65 19.83 11.81 11.85
C VAL A 65 19.43 12.76 10.73
N THR A 66 20.39 13.37 10.04
CA THR A 66 20.17 14.27 8.90
C THR A 66 20.17 13.54 7.54
N ASP A 67 20.68 12.33 7.47
CA ASP A 67 20.61 11.43 6.31
C ASP A 67 20.23 10.02 6.77
N PRO A 68 18.97 9.83 7.24
CA PRO A 68 18.50 8.53 7.67
C PRO A 68 18.29 7.60 6.47
N VAL A 69 18.43 6.29 6.72
CA VAL A 69 18.23 5.27 5.70
C VAL A 69 17.25 4.21 6.16
N TYR A 70 16.65 3.53 5.20
CA TYR A 70 15.87 2.33 5.46
C TYR A 70 16.12 1.29 4.38
N TRP A 71 15.93 0.04 4.74
CA TRP A 71 15.93 -1.08 3.80
C TRP A 71 14.90 -2.12 4.23
N ILE A 72 14.56 -2.98 3.30
CA ILE A 72 13.63 -4.09 3.49
C ILE A 72 14.43 -5.37 3.31
N LEU A 73 14.33 -6.26 4.27
CA LEU A 73 14.96 -7.58 4.26
C LEU A 73 13.86 -8.63 4.31
N SER A 74 13.88 -9.58 3.37
CA SER A 74 13.03 -10.77 3.46
C SER A 74 13.67 -11.79 4.42
N SER A 75 12.92 -12.21 5.42
CA SER A 75 13.35 -13.21 6.40
C SER A 75 12.26 -14.28 6.51
N GLY A 76 12.48 -15.43 5.85
CA GLY A 76 11.44 -16.45 5.74
C GLY A 76 10.22 -15.94 4.97
N ASP A 77 9.05 -16.08 5.58
CA ASP A 77 7.78 -15.64 5.00
C ASP A 77 7.46 -14.15 5.28
N ALA A 78 8.28 -13.47 6.10
CA ALA A 78 8.09 -12.07 6.48
C ALA A 78 9.05 -11.13 5.76
N ALA A 79 8.61 -9.91 5.50
CA ALA A 79 9.44 -8.82 5.03
C ALA A 79 9.63 -7.79 6.16
N ILE A 80 10.87 -7.57 6.57
CA ILE A 80 11.22 -6.72 7.70
C ILE A 80 11.75 -5.38 7.23
N LEU A 81 11.16 -4.29 7.69
CA LEU A 81 11.64 -2.93 7.49
C LEU A 81 12.62 -2.54 8.58
N ASN A 82 13.81 -2.13 8.19
CA ASN A 82 14.83 -1.62 9.08
C ASN A 82 15.03 -0.12 8.85
N VAL A 83 15.15 0.65 9.92
CA VAL A 83 15.38 2.11 9.86
C VAL A 83 16.59 2.47 10.72
N ILE A 84 17.55 3.17 10.16
CA ILE A 84 18.77 3.63 10.83
C ILE A 84 18.95 5.15 10.60
N PRO A 85 19.32 5.93 11.62
CA PRO A 85 19.48 5.58 13.05
C PRO A 85 18.18 5.10 13.68
N THR A 86 18.29 4.22 14.68
CA THR A 86 17.13 3.66 15.40
C THR A 86 16.17 4.75 15.85
N PRO A 87 14.88 4.66 15.52
CA PRO A 87 13.88 5.58 16.05
C PRO A 87 13.84 5.57 17.57
N THR A 88 13.57 6.72 18.17
CA THR A 88 13.39 6.89 19.62
C THR A 88 12.03 7.53 19.89
N ALA A 89 11.62 7.58 21.16
CA ALA A 89 10.36 8.22 21.55
C ALA A 89 10.24 9.67 21.07
N ASN A 90 11.36 10.40 21.02
CA ASN A 90 11.41 11.80 20.64
C ASN A 90 11.78 12.00 19.17
N GLN A 91 12.38 10.99 18.55
CA GLN A 91 12.79 10.97 17.13
C GLN A 91 12.14 9.80 16.41
N THR A 92 10.83 9.84 16.31
CA THR A 92 10.03 8.79 15.68
C THR A 92 10.28 8.71 14.17
N ALA A 93 10.12 7.53 13.61
CA ALA A 93 9.96 7.36 12.18
C ALA A 93 8.48 7.14 11.84
N ILE A 94 8.08 7.57 10.66
CA ILE A 94 6.74 7.28 10.11
C ILE A 94 6.93 6.53 8.81
N VAL A 95 6.27 5.39 8.74
CA VAL A 95 6.20 4.56 7.54
C VAL A 95 4.90 4.88 6.84
N TYR A 96 5.01 5.28 5.58
CA TYR A 96 3.87 5.47 4.69
C TYR A 96 3.76 4.22 3.82
N HIS A 97 2.64 3.53 3.94
CA HIS A 97 2.43 2.27 3.23
C HIS A 97 1.01 2.20 2.67
N VAL A 98 0.82 1.34 1.67
CA VAL A 98 -0.51 1.02 1.17
C VAL A 98 -1.11 -0.01 2.12
N GLY A 99 -2.16 0.38 2.84
CA GLY A 99 -2.92 -0.55 3.68
C GLY A 99 -3.83 -1.45 2.83
N TYR A 100 -3.96 -2.71 3.23
CA TYR A 100 -4.99 -3.60 2.70
C TYR A 100 -6.13 -3.68 3.74
N PRO A 101 -7.20 -2.89 3.56
CA PRO A 101 -8.31 -2.93 4.50
C PRO A 101 -9.01 -4.29 4.45
N THR A 102 -9.39 -4.79 5.61
CA THR A 102 -10.29 -5.94 5.68
C THR A 102 -11.68 -5.47 5.24
N VAL A 103 -12.23 -6.12 4.22
CA VAL A 103 -13.56 -5.82 3.69
C VAL A 103 -14.51 -6.93 4.11
N ASP A 104 -15.61 -6.57 4.74
CA ASP A 104 -16.70 -7.45 5.10
C ASP A 104 -17.99 -6.95 4.43
N HIS A 105 -18.91 -7.86 4.12
CA HIS A 105 -20.19 -7.54 3.48
C HIS A 105 -21.11 -6.64 4.33
N SER A 106 -20.81 -6.52 5.64
CA SER A 106 -21.53 -5.66 6.57
C SER A 106 -21.01 -4.21 6.60
N HIS A 107 -19.85 -3.94 5.99
CA HIS A 107 -19.29 -2.60 5.93
C HIS A 107 -20.02 -1.75 4.88
N SER A 108 -20.31 -0.51 5.23
CA SER A 108 -20.93 0.47 4.31
C SER A 108 -19.93 1.14 3.38
N ASP A 109 -18.64 1.07 3.73
CA ASP A 109 -17.52 1.68 3.01
C ASP A 109 -16.24 0.83 3.17
N ILE A 110 -15.24 1.12 2.38
CA ILE A 110 -13.93 0.48 2.45
C ILE A 110 -12.94 1.50 3.03
N ALA A 111 -12.51 1.30 4.27
CA ALA A 111 -11.60 2.20 4.95
C ALA A 111 -10.32 2.46 4.13
N ASN A 112 -9.93 3.73 4.00
CA ASN A 112 -8.76 4.17 3.24
C ASN A 112 -8.79 3.82 1.75
N PHE A 113 -9.95 3.52 1.19
CA PHE A 113 -10.15 3.31 -0.23
C PHE A 113 -10.86 4.52 -0.84
N PRO A 114 -10.47 5.01 -2.02
CA PRO A 114 -11.13 6.16 -2.64
C PRO A 114 -12.57 5.85 -3.02
N ASP A 115 -13.53 6.69 -2.59
CA ASP A 115 -14.96 6.53 -2.90
C ASP A 115 -15.21 6.38 -4.39
N GLU A 116 -14.45 7.13 -5.21
CA GLU A 116 -14.54 7.08 -6.66
C GLU A 116 -14.07 5.75 -7.28
N ALA A 117 -13.44 4.88 -6.50
CA ALA A 117 -12.97 3.57 -6.93
C ALA A 117 -13.77 2.40 -6.32
N GLU A 118 -14.66 2.66 -5.36
CA GLU A 118 -15.42 1.60 -4.67
C GLU A 118 -16.24 0.73 -5.61
N TYR A 119 -16.79 1.31 -6.68
CA TYR A 119 -17.57 0.57 -7.67
C TYR A 119 -16.76 -0.50 -8.43
N LEU A 120 -15.42 -0.44 -8.42
CA LEU A 120 -14.57 -1.49 -9.00
C LEU A 120 -14.66 -2.81 -8.23
N VAL A 121 -14.95 -2.75 -6.92
CA VAL A 121 -15.05 -3.94 -6.07
C VAL A 121 -16.22 -4.83 -6.49
N PRO A 122 -17.48 -4.34 -6.54
CA PRO A 122 -18.59 -5.14 -7.03
C PRO A 122 -18.44 -5.54 -8.52
N LEU A 123 -17.85 -4.70 -9.34
CA LEU A 123 -17.59 -5.02 -10.74
C LEU A 123 -16.59 -6.18 -10.87
N ARG A 124 -15.53 -6.22 -10.09
CA ARG A 124 -14.59 -7.34 -10.04
C ARG A 124 -15.23 -8.60 -9.49
N ALA A 125 -16.06 -8.48 -8.45
CA ALA A 125 -16.82 -9.59 -7.90
C ALA A 125 -17.78 -10.20 -8.94
N ALA A 126 -18.48 -9.35 -9.71
CA ALA A 126 -19.35 -9.81 -10.81
C ALA A 126 -18.58 -10.57 -11.89
N ILE A 127 -17.40 -10.07 -12.30
CA ILE A 127 -16.51 -10.78 -13.24
C ILE A 127 -16.17 -12.17 -12.71
N THR A 128 -15.73 -12.27 -11.45
CA THR A 128 -15.37 -13.54 -10.82
C THR A 128 -16.57 -14.50 -10.74
N ALA A 129 -17.75 -13.98 -10.41
CA ALA A 129 -18.99 -14.77 -10.35
C ALA A 129 -19.38 -15.34 -11.74
N VAL A 130 -19.25 -14.53 -12.80
CA VAL A 130 -19.52 -14.99 -14.17
C VAL A 130 -18.46 -15.99 -14.65
N GLU A 131 -17.18 -15.76 -14.33
CA GLU A 131 -16.11 -16.74 -14.61
C GLU A 131 -16.37 -18.09 -13.91
N TYR A 132 -16.85 -18.05 -12.67
CA TYR A 132 -17.24 -19.27 -11.96
C TYR A 132 -18.43 -19.97 -12.64
N LYS A 133 -19.46 -19.22 -13.03
CA LYS A 133 -20.64 -19.75 -13.72
C LYS A 133 -20.31 -20.40 -15.06
N LEU A 134 -19.42 -19.82 -15.85
CA LEU A 134 -18.94 -20.36 -17.12
C LEU A 134 -18.40 -21.79 -17.01
N ASN A 135 -17.90 -22.21 -15.86
CA ASN A 135 -17.36 -23.54 -15.65
C ASN A 135 -18.44 -24.60 -15.37
N PHE A 136 -19.70 -24.19 -15.09
CA PHE A 136 -20.74 -25.09 -14.60
C PHE A 136 -22.07 -25.01 -15.38
N GLU A 137 -22.22 -24.01 -16.24
CA GLU A 137 -23.48 -23.77 -16.95
C GLU A 137 -23.37 -24.16 -18.44
N GLU A 138 -24.51 -24.58 -19.04
CA GLU A 138 -24.57 -24.98 -20.43
C GLU A 138 -24.61 -23.79 -21.41
N ASP A 139 -25.07 -22.62 -20.96
CA ASP A 139 -25.23 -21.42 -21.79
C ASP A 139 -23.94 -20.57 -21.85
N VAL A 140 -22.89 -21.18 -22.42
CA VAL A 140 -21.54 -20.58 -22.51
C VAL A 140 -21.54 -19.28 -23.31
N GLU A 141 -22.35 -19.15 -24.34
CA GLU A 141 -22.35 -17.96 -25.23
C GLU A 141 -22.84 -16.71 -24.49
N LEU A 142 -23.93 -16.83 -23.72
CA LEU A 142 -24.48 -15.73 -22.92
C LEU A 142 -23.45 -15.24 -21.90
N TYR A 143 -22.89 -16.15 -21.13
CA TYR A 143 -21.91 -15.79 -20.09
C TYR A 143 -20.60 -15.24 -20.67
N THR A 144 -20.16 -15.72 -21.85
CA THR A 144 -18.96 -15.17 -22.51
C THR A 144 -19.17 -13.73 -22.96
N ASN A 145 -20.32 -13.40 -23.54
CA ASN A 145 -20.67 -12.06 -23.94
C ASN A 145 -20.76 -11.11 -22.73
N MET A 146 -21.41 -11.58 -21.65
CA MET A 146 -21.51 -10.83 -20.39
C MET A 146 -20.15 -10.58 -19.76
N LEU A 147 -19.28 -11.58 -19.72
CA LEU A 147 -17.92 -11.48 -19.22
C LEU A 147 -17.09 -10.48 -20.03
N GLY A 148 -17.21 -10.50 -21.35
CA GLY A 148 -16.55 -9.53 -22.24
C GLY A 148 -16.95 -8.10 -21.93
N ALA A 149 -18.25 -7.83 -21.77
CA ALA A 149 -18.76 -6.51 -21.40
C ALA A 149 -18.28 -6.04 -20.03
N LEU A 150 -18.33 -6.91 -19.01
CA LEU A 150 -17.86 -6.58 -17.65
C LEU A 150 -16.35 -6.30 -17.61
N LYS A 151 -15.55 -7.10 -18.33
CA LYS A 151 -14.09 -6.88 -18.41
C LYS A 151 -13.76 -5.57 -19.12
N ALA A 152 -14.47 -5.22 -20.18
CA ALA A 152 -14.29 -3.94 -20.86
C ALA A 152 -14.61 -2.75 -19.94
N GLN A 153 -15.73 -2.80 -19.22
CA GLN A 153 -16.10 -1.78 -18.24
C GLN A 153 -15.07 -1.66 -17.12
N TYR A 154 -14.56 -2.78 -16.62
CA TYR A 154 -13.53 -2.77 -15.57
C TYR A 154 -12.22 -2.12 -16.07
N GLN A 155 -11.78 -2.45 -17.27
CA GLN A 155 -10.58 -1.88 -17.88
C GLN A 155 -10.72 -0.37 -18.11
N GLU A 156 -11.86 0.08 -18.63
CA GLU A 156 -12.17 1.51 -18.80
C GLU A 156 -12.14 2.25 -17.47
N ALA A 157 -12.75 1.68 -16.45
CA ALA A 157 -12.78 2.24 -15.10
C ALA A 157 -11.39 2.35 -14.47
N VAL A 158 -10.56 1.33 -14.58
CA VAL A 158 -9.17 1.36 -14.10
C VAL A 158 -8.36 2.41 -14.85
N LEU A 159 -8.52 2.52 -16.17
CA LEU A 159 -7.83 3.52 -16.97
C LEU A 159 -8.24 4.95 -16.57
N ALA A 160 -9.53 5.18 -16.33
CA ALA A 160 -10.04 6.47 -15.89
C ALA A 160 -9.46 6.90 -14.53
N LEU A 161 -9.32 5.96 -13.58
CA LEU A 161 -8.66 6.23 -12.30
C LEU A 161 -7.17 6.54 -12.47
N GLN A 162 -6.49 5.86 -13.38
CA GLN A 162 -5.07 6.12 -13.66
C GLN A 162 -4.83 7.49 -14.29
N THR A 163 -5.73 7.92 -15.17
CA THR A 163 -5.64 9.21 -15.88
C THR A 163 -6.22 10.39 -15.08
N GLY A 164 -6.85 10.12 -13.94
CA GLY A 164 -7.55 11.13 -13.14
C GLY A 164 -8.85 11.63 -13.80
N SER A 165 -9.33 10.96 -14.85
CA SER A 165 -10.61 11.26 -15.48
C SER A 165 -11.74 10.74 -14.60
N ILE A 166 -12.63 11.63 -14.16
CA ILE A 166 -13.83 11.24 -13.41
C ILE A 166 -14.80 10.59 -14.38
N ILE A 167 -15.09 9.30 -14.20
CA ILE A 167 -16.21 8.66 -14.90
C ILE A 167 -17.49 9.18 -14.25
N PRO A 168 -18.40 9.84 -15.02
CA PRO A 168 -19.69 10.23 -14.46
C PRO A 168 -20.44 8.97 -14.03
N GLN A 169 -20.63 8.79 -12.73
CA GLN A 169 -21.53 7.76 -12.25
C GLN A 169 -22.93 8.05 -12.79
N GLN A 170 -23.48 7.17 -13.61
CA GLN A 170 -24.89 7.17 -13.91
C GLN A 170 -25.63 6.85 -12.59
N ARG A 171 -25.96 7.88 -11.83
CA ARG A 171 -26.94 7.76 -10.75
C ARG A 171 -28.23 7.28 -11.38
N GLY A 172 -28.52 5.99 -11.23
CA GLY A 172 -29.84 5.45 -11.53
C GLY A 172 -30.86 6.26 -10.74
N LYS A 173 -31.72 6.98 -11.46
CA LYS A 173 -32.91 7.57 -10.85
C LYS A 173 -33.77 6.42 -10.35
N GLN A 174 -33.87 6.27 -9.03
CA GLN A 174 -34.98 5.54 -8.41
C GLN A 174 -36.24 6.39 -8.51
#